data_e13e571413a64962d43bfc08b2c81fe6
#
_entry.id   e13e571413a64962d43bfc08b2c81fe6
#
_cell.length_a   1.000
_cell.length_b   1.000
_cell.length_c   1.000
_cell.angle_alpha   90.00
_cell.angle_beta   90.00
_cell.angle_gamma   90.00
#
_symmetry.space_group_name_H-M   'P 1'
#
loop_
_entity.id
_entity.type
_entity.pdbx_description
1 polymer ?
#
loop_
_entity_poly.entity_id
_entity_poly.type
_entity_poly.pdbx_seq_one_letter_code
_entity_poly.pdbx_strand_id
1 'polypeptide(L)'
;MIFSTVNKIPAFVLEKLDILFQLLKERKTEYETFAGKVNDKQLKRTVLTLAQETNQYARELSGQIETMGGIIKAPYETDNREPGTATNRNPVMVMISGEEEILKSCEISETKMIIAYRNILNEPFLHDNLRKLIRSQLNGITYAFMQLRLLNTSLHF
;
A
#
# COMPACT_ATOMS: atom_id res chain seq x y z
N MET A 1 19.50 -12.75 28.20
CA MET A 1 18.15 -13.25 27.98
C MET A 1 17.76 -13.02 26.58
N ILE A 2 17.28 -14.06 26.00
CA ILE A 2 17.17 -14.07 24.58
C ILE A 2 15.75 -14.22 24.11
N PHE A 3 14.88 -13.61 24.79
CA PHE A 3 13.49 -13.84 24.49
C PHE A 3 12.99 -13.02 23.33
N SER A 4 13.76 -12.03 22.97
CA SER A 4 13.35 -11.12 21.91
C SER A 4 13.33 -11.78 20.53
N THR A 5 13.93 -12.97 20.42
CA THR A 5 14.00 -13.64 19.11
C THR A 5 12.80 -14.52 18.84
N VAL A 6 11.91 -14.67 19.82
CA VAL A 6 10.74 -15.51 19.62
C VAL A 6 9.74 -14.80 18.73
N ASN A 7 9.42 -15.42 17.61
CA ASN A 7 8.43 -14.88 16.68
C ASN A 7 7.05 -15.08 17.25
N LYS A 8 6.33 -13.99 17.46
CA LYS A 8 4.97 -14.00 17.99
C LYS A 8 3.92 -14.06 16.90
N ILE A 9 4.34 -14.15 15.65
CA ILE A 9 3.43 -14.15 14.52
C ILE A 9 3.45 -15.54 13.90
N PRO A 10 2.29 -16.21 13.81
CA PRO A 10 2.24 -17.51 13.11
C PRO A 10 2.70 -17.36 11.67
N ALA A 11 3.35 -18.40 11.17
CA ALA A 11 3.94 -18.36 9.84
C ALA A 11 2.92 -18.01 8.74
N PHE A 12 1.72 -18.57 8.84
CA PHE A 12 0.72 -18.31 7.81
C PHE A 12 0.19 -16.90 7.87
N VAL A 13 0.18 -16.29 9.05
CA VAL A 13 -0.20 -14.89 9.19
C VAL A 13 0.92 -14.01 8.65
N LEU A 14 2.17 -14.37 8.94
CA LEU A 14 3.32 -13.62 8.46
C LEU A 14 3.35 -13.59 6.94
N GLU A 15 2.98 -14.68 6.29
CA GLU A 15 2.91 -14.70 4.84
C GLU A 15 1.90 -13.69 4.29
N LYS A 16 0.75 -13.59 4.93
CA LYS A 16 -0.26 -12.62 4.52
C LYS A 16 0.23 -11.19 4.73
N LEU A 17 0.93 -10.96 5.83
CA LEU A 17 1.49 -9.65 6.11
C LEU A 17 2.57 -9.28 5.10
N ASP A 18 3.36 -10.25 4.69
CA ASP A 18 4.39 -10.04 3.68
C ASP A 18 3.77 -9.64 2.34
N ILE A 19 2.68 -10.31 1.97
CA ILE A 19 1.96 -9.96 0.76
C ILE A 19 1.42 -8.53 0.85
N LEU A 20 0.85 -8.17 1.99
CA LEU A 20 0.35 -6.82 2.18
C LEU A 20 1.48 -5.80 2.09
N PHE A 21 2.63 -6.10 2.68
CA PHE A 21 3.79 -5.22 2.61
C PHE A 21 4.22 -5.00 1.17
N GLN A 22 4.24 -6.06 0.36
CA GLN A 22 4.57 -5.94 -1.05
C GLN A 22 3.57 -5.07 -1.80
N LEU A 23 2.29 -5.25 -1.50
CA LEU A 23 1.26 -4.43 -2.13
C LEU A 23 1.44 -2.95 -1.78
N LEU A 24 1.79 -2.66 -0.53
CA LEU A 24 2.03 -1.28 -0.13
C LEU A 24 3.20 -0.67 -0.91
N LYS A 25 4.27 -1.42 -1.08
CA LYS A 25 5.42 -0.94 -1.83
C LYS A 25 5.06 -0.68 -3.30
N GLU A 26 4.30 -1.57 -3.89
CA GLU A 26 3.85 -1.41 -5.26
C GLU A 26 2.95 -0.19 -5.40
N ARG A 27 2.05 0.00 -4.44
CA ARG A 27 1.15 1.15 -4.46
C ARG A 27 1.90 2.46 -4.45
N LYS A 28 2.89 2.54 -3.57
CA LYS A 28 3.71 3.75 -3.49
C LYS A 28 4.31 4.09 -4.84
N THR A 29 4.91 3.10 -5.49
CA THR A 29 5.54 3.30 -6.78
C THR A 29 4.53 3.72 -7.85
N GLU A 30 3.37 3.10 -7.84
CA GLU A 30 2.33 3.41 -8.81
C GLU A 30 1.81 4.84 -8.65
N TYR A 31 1.60 5.27 -7.41
CA TYR A 31 1.16 6.62 -7.17
C TYR A 31 2.19 7.64 -7.62
N GLU A 32 3.46 7.36 -7.36
CA GLU A 32 4.52 8.26 -7.81
C GLU A 32 4.58 8.36 -9.32
N THR A 33 4.38 7.23 -9.98
CA THR A 33 4.35 7.20 -11.45
C THR A 33 3.17 8.00 -11.99
N PHE A 34 2.00 7.81 -11.38
CA PHE A 34 0.81 8.55 -11.80
C PHE A 34 0.99 10.05 -11.61
N ALA A 35 1.57 10.43 -10.48
CA ALA A 35 1.78 11.85 -10.19
C ALA A 35 2.61 12.53 -11.27
N GLY A 36 3.54 11.79 -11.86
CA GLY A 36 4.37 12.33 -12.94
C GLY A 36 3.62 12.51 -14.25
N LYS A 37 2.43 11.91 -14.37
CA LYS A 37 1.67 11.93 -15.61
C LYS A 37 0.44 12.83 -15.57
N VAL A 38 0.06 13.31 -14.40
CA VAL A 38 -1.14 14.15 -14.30
C VAL A 38 -0.77 15.61 -14.39
N ASN A 39 -1.62 16.38 -15.04
CA ASN A 39 -1.43 17.81 -15.19
C ASN A 39 -2.24 18.61 -14.19
N ASP A 40 -3.35 18.06 -13.75
CA ASP A 40 -4.19 18.75 -12.76
C ASP A 40 -3.45 18.82 -11.43
N LYS A 41 -3.31 20.04 -10.91
CA LYS A 41 -2.53 20.27 -9.71
C LYS A 41 -3.14 19.60 -8.47
N GLN A 42 -4.46 19.65 -8.38
CA GLN A 42 -5.14 19.06 -7.22
C GLN A 42 -5.01 17.54 -7.24
N LEU A 43 -5.20 16.94 -8.41
CA LEU A 43 -5.06 15.49 -8.54
C LEU A 43 -3.63 15.07 -8.28
N LYS A 44 -2.66 15.80 -8.81
CA LYS A 44 -1.25 15.49 -8.58
C LYS A 44 -0.92 15.52 -7.09
N ARG A 45 -1.40 16.55 -6.39
CA ARG A 45 -1.15 16.67 -4.96
C ARG A 45 -1.77 15.52 -4.19
N THR A 46 -2.99 15.16 -4.56
CA THR A 46 -3.70 14.05 -3.90
C THR A 46 -2.93 12.74 -4.09
N VAL A 47 -2.50 12.48 -5.31
CA VAL A 47 -1.81 11.23 -5.60
C VAL A 47 -0.46 11.18 -4.88
N LEU A 48 0.26 12.29 -4.81
CA LEU A 48 1.52 12.35 -4.07
C LEU A 48 1.31 12.12 -2.59
N THR A 49 0.24 12.67 -2.04
CA THR A 49 -0.11 12.44 -0.63
C THR A 49 -0.39 10.97 -0.39
N LEU A 50 -1.10 10.32 -1.31
CA LEU A 50 -1.37 8.88 -1.20
C LEU A 50 -0.08 8.08 -1.23
N ALA A 51 0.88 8.49 -2.06
CA ALA A 51 2.17 7.82 -2.11
C ALA A 51 2.89 7.92 -0.76
N GLN A 52 2.87 9.11 -0.16
CA GLN A 52 3.51 9.32 1.13
C GLN A 52 2.85 8.51 2.23
N GLU A 53 1.53 8.50 2.26
CA GLU A 53 0.79 7.74 3.26
C GLU A 53 1.05 6.25 3.11
N THR A 54 1.07 5.77 1.88
CA THR A 54 1.32 4.35 1.63
C THR A 54 2.72 3.96 2.08
N ASN A 55 3.69 4.83 1.86
CA ASN A 55 5.04 4.61 2.33
C ASN A 55 5.09 4.54 3.85
N GLN A 56 4.35 5.41 4.52
CA GLN A 56 4.28 5.43 5.97
C GLN A 56 3.66 4.13 6.49
N TYR A 57 2.60 3.66 5.85
CA TYR A 57 1.97 2.39 6.23
C TYR A 57 2.94 1.23 6.12
N ALA A 58 3.74 1.19 5.05
CA ALA A 58 4.71 0.13 4.86
C ALA A 58 5.75 0.14 5.98
N ARG A 59 6.22 1.32 6.36
CA ARG A 59 7.19 1.45 7.43
C ARG A 59 6.62 1.03 8.77
N GLU A 60 5.40 1.43 9.07
CA GLU A 60 4.75 1.07 10.32
C GLU A 60 4.54 -0.43 10.41
N LEU A 61 4.10 -1.03 9.31
CA LEU A 61 3.87 -2.46 9.27
C LEU A 61 5.16 -3.23 9.46
N SER A 62 6.19 -2.85 8.72
CA SER A 62 7.50 -3.48 8.79
C SER A 62 8.07 -3.39 10.22
N GLY A 63 7.99 -2.20 10.82
CA GLY A 63 8.50 -2.00 12.16
C GLY A 63 7.77 -2.84 13.19
N GLN A 64 6.45 -2.93 13.09
CA GLN A 64 5.67 -3.72 14.04
C GLN A 64 5.98 -5.21 13.89
N ILE A 65 6.10 -5.69 12.66
CA ILE A 65 6.42 -7.09 12.43
C ILE A 65 7.79 -7.43 13.02
N GLU A 66 8.78 -6.56 12.81
CA GLU A 66 10.11 -6.80 13.33
C GLU A 66 10.13 -6.75 14.85
N THR A 67 9.39 -5.82 15.44
CA THR A 67 9.27 -5.74 16.89
C THR A 67 8.74 -7.05 17.48
N MET A 68 7.91 -7.75 16.74
CA MET A 68 7.32 -9.00 17.19
C MET A 68 8.12 -10.23 16.78
N GLY A 69 9.33 -10.03 16.27
CA GLY A 69 10.21 -11.14 15.92
C GLY A 69 9.98 -11.72 14.55
N GLY A 70 9.11 -11.12 13.75
CA GLY A 70 8.88 -11.59 12.39
C GLY A 70 9.97 -11.09 11.46
N ILE A 71 10.15 -11.83 10.37
CA ILE A 71 11.10 -11.45 9.34
C ILE A 71 10.34 -11.28 8.04
N ILE A 72 10.50 -10.11 7.44
CA ILE A 72 9.86 -9.80 6.18
C ILE A 72 10.76 -10.28 5.05
N LYS A 73 10.22 -11.10 4.16
CA LYS A 73 10.99 -11.66 3.07
C LYS A 73 11.48 -10.62 2.08
N ALA A 74 10.71 -9.55 1.96
CA ALA A 74 11.09 -8.45 1.09
C ALA A 74 11.17 -7.19 1.95
N PRO A 75 12.28 -7.02 2.69
CA PRO A 75 12.38 -5.91 3.63
C PRO A 75 12.23 -4.57 2.93
N TYR A 76 11.67 -3.63 3.69
CA TYR A 76 11.54 -2.28 3.20
C TYR A 76 12.93 -1.68 3.12
N GLU A 77 13.31 -1.25 1.95
CA GLU A 77 14.60 -0.62 1.78
C GLU A 77 14.45 0.48 0.75
N THR A 78 15.38 1.41 0.81
CA THR A 78 15.41 2.46 -0.17
C THR A 78 15.60 1.82 -1.53
N ASP A 79 14.74 2.19 -2.44
CA ASP A 79 14.82 1.64 -3.77
C ASP A 79 16.05 2.19 -4.47
N ASN A 80 17.04 1.34 -4.64
CA ASN A 80 18.26 1.70 -5.36
C ASN A 80 18.19 1.31 -6.81
N ARG A 81 17.06 0.78 -7.25
CA ARG A 81 16.93 0.42 -8.64
C ARG A 81 16.81 1.64 -9.50
N GLU A 82 17.40 1.55 -10.64
CA GLU A 82 17.27 2.61 -11.58
C GLU A 82 15.86 2.63 -12.15
N PRO A 83 15.35 3.83 -12.43
CA PRO A 83 14.07 3.93 -13.12
C PRO A 83 14.17 3.17 -14.43
N GLY A 84 13.28 2.31 -14.71
CA GLY A 84 13.32 1.54 -15.93
C GLY A 84 13.77 0.12 -15.78
N THR A 85 14.37 -0.22 -14.62
CA THR A 85 14.70 -1.61 -14.38
C THR A 85 13.53 -2.37 -13.80
N ALA A 86 12.47 -1.70 -13.48
CA ALA A 86 11.27 -2.33 -12.96
C ALA A 86 10.53 -2.97 -14.10
N THR A 87 11.05 -4.09 -14.53
CA THR A 87 10.53 -4.78 -15.70
C THR A 87 9.21 -5.44 -15.48
N ASN A 88 8.84 -5.59 -14.23
CA ASN A 88 7.59 -6.27 -13.89
C ASN A 88 6.42 -5.32 -13.79
N ARG A 89 6.57 -4.13 -14.27
CA ARG A 89 5.46 -3.20 -14.24
C ARG A 89 4.32 -3.72 -15.07
N ASN A 90 3.15 -3.49 -14.56
CA ASN A 90 1.96 -3.81 -15.30
C ASN A 90 1.95 -3.00 -16.59
N PRO A 91 1.97 -3.65 -17.76
CA PRO A 91 2.00 -2.92 -19.03
C PRO A 91 0.81 -1.98 -19.20
N VAL A 92 -0.30 -2.29 -18.57
CA VAL A 92 -1.47 -1.44 -18.64
C VAL A 92 -1.19 -0.05 -18.12
N MET A 93 -0.34 0.06 -17.11
CA MET A 93 0.01 1.36 -16.54
C MET A 93 0.74 2.25 -17.53
N VAL A 94 1.55 1.66 -18.39
CA VAL A 94 2.30 2.43 -19.37
C VAL A 94 1.35 3.00 -20.42
N MET A 95 0.26 2.32 -20.69
CA MET A 95 -0.69 2.73 -21.71
C MET A 95 -1.75 3.69 -21.23
N ILE A 96 -1.86 3.86 -19.91
CA ILE A 96 -2.82 4.79 -19.36
C ILE A 96 -2.34 6.21 -19.66
N SER A 97 -3.16 6.98 -20.35
CA SER A 97 -2.78 8.32 -20.77
C SER A 97 -3.70 9.41 -20.25
N GLY A 98 -4.90 9.09 -19.83
CA GLY A 98 -5.85 10.10 -19.37
C GLY A 98 -5.94 10.14 -17.85
N GLU A 99 -6.24 11.33 -17.32
CA GLU A 99 -6.39 11.47 -15.88
C GLU A 99 -7.56 10.66 -15.34
N GLU A 100 -8.60 10.53 -16.13
CA GLU A 100 -9.75 9.73 -15.76
C GLU A 100 -9.37 8.26 -15.61
N GLU A 101 -8.60 7.74 -16.56
CA GLU A 101 -8.14 6.35 -16.49
C GLU A 101 -7.19 6.14 -15.33
N ILE A 102 -6.37 7.15 -15.02
CA ILE A 102 -5.48 7.08 -13.86
C ILE A 102 -6.30 6.96 -12.59
N LEU A 103 -7.36 7.76 -12.48
CA LEU A 103 -8.23 7.68 -11.31
C LEU A 103 -8.90 6.32 -11.19
N LYS A 104 -9.37 5.77 -12.30
CA LYS A 104 -9.96 4.44 -12.28
C LYS A 104 -8.96 3.38 -11.86
N SER A 105 -7.73 3.50 -12.34
CA SER A 105 -6.68 2.57 -11.96
C SER A 105 -6.39 2.66 -10.46
N CYS A 106 -6.36 3.88 -9.92
CA CYS A 106 -6.16 4.07 -8.50
C CYS A 106 -7.29 3.44 -7.68
N GLU A 107 -8.53 3.58 -8.13
CA GLU A 107 -9.67 2.99 -7.44
C GLU A 107 -9.58 1.47 -7.41
N ILE A 108 -9.21 0.87 -8.54
CA ILE A 108 -9.04 -0.58 -8.61
C ILE A 108 -7.97 -1.02 -7.64
N SER A 109 -6.88 -0.29 -7.59
CA SER A 109 -5.78 -0.60 -6.71
C SER A 109 -6.15 -0.47 -5.24
N GLU A 110 -6.90 0.57 -4.91
CA GLU A 110 -7.37 0.76 -3.53
C GLU A 110 -8.29 -0.37 -3.11
N THR A 111 -9.14 -0.84 -4.02
CA THR A 111 -10.02 -1.96 -3.74
C THR A 111 -9.22 -3.20 -3.39
N LYS A 112 -8.16 -3.48 -4.15
CA LYS A 112 -7.28 -4.62 -3.86
C LYS A 112 -6.65 -4.50 -2.48
N MET A 113 -6.22 -3.30 -2.12
CA MET A 113 -5.64 -3.07 -0.81
C MET A 113 -6.63 -3.33 0.31
N ILE A 114 -7.84 -2.82 0.14
CA ILE A 114 -8.90 -2.99 1.14
C ILE A 114 -9.17 -4.48 1.36
N ILE A 115 -9.25 -5.24 0.28
CA ILE A 115 -9.48 -6.68 0.37
C ILE A 115 -8.33 -7.36 1.12
N ALA A 116 -7.09 -6.99 0.81
CA ALA A 116 -5.93 -7.57 1.47
C ALA A 116 -5.93 -7.27 2.97
N TYR A 117 -6.25 -6.03 3.35
CA TYR A 117 -6.33 -5.67 4.76
C TYR A 117 -7.42 -6.45 5.49
N ARG A 118 -8.57 -6.59 4.86
CA ARG A 118 -9.68 -7.34 5.47
C ARG A 118 -9.34 -8.80 5.64
N ASN A 119 -8.63 -9.38 4.68
CA ASN A 119 -8.21 -10.78 4.79
C ASN A 119 -7.32 -11.00 6.01
N ILE A 120 -6.47 -10.04 6.32
CA ILE A 120 -5.62 -10.14 7.50
C ILE A 120 -6.45 -9.96 8.76
N LEU A 121 -7.36 -8.99 8.78
CA LEU A 121 -8.20 -8.76 9.95
C LEU A 121 -9.10 -9.95 10.27
N ASN A 122 -9.38 -10.78 9.30
CA ASN A 122 -10.19 -11.99 9.52
C ASN A 122 -9.40 -13.13 10.15
N GLU A 123 -8.08 -12.96 10.31
CA GLU A 123 -7.27 -14.02 10.93
C GLU A 123 -7.50 -14.04 12.44
N PRO A 124 -7.94 -15.18 12.96
CA PRO A 124 -8.22 -15.26 14.41
C PRO A 124 -6.97 -15.19 15.26
N PHE A 125 -5.82 -15.52 14.70
CA PHE A 125 -4.55 -15.54 15.44
C PHE A 125 -3.74 -14.27 15.29
N LEU A 126 -4.36 -13.22 14.76
CA LEU A 126 -3.68 -11.96 14.60
C LEU A 126 -3.47 -11.30 15.96
N HIS A 127 -2.23 -10.95 16.28
CA HIS A 127 -1.88 -10.30 17.53
C HIS A 127 -2.60 -8.96 17.64
N ASP A 128 -3.00 -8.59 18.86
CA ASP A 128 -3.79 -7.38 19.07
C ASP A 128 -3.12 -6.12 18.57
N ASN A 129 -1.81 -6.00 18.78
CA ASN A 129 -1.10 -4.82 18.32
C ASN A 129 -1.11 -4.70 16.82
N LEU A 130 -0.93 -5.82 16.12
CA LEU A 130 -1.04 -5.85 14.67
C LEU A 130 -2.46 -5.55 14.23
N ARG A 131 -3.44 -6.10 14.93
CA ARG A 131 -4.84 -5.88 14.56
C ARG A 131 -5.18 -4.39 14.64
N LYS A 132 -4.72 -3.73 15.69
CA LYS A 132 -4.96 -2.29 15.84
C LYS A 132 -4.30 -1.50 14.72
N LEU A 133 -3.05 -1.83 14.40
CA LEU A 133 -2.33 -1.15 13.34
C LEU A 133 -3.01 -1.36 12.00
N ILE A 134 -3.33 -2.60 11.69
CA ILE A 134 -3.98 -2.97 10.42
C ILE A 134 -5.32 -2.25 10.28
N ARG A 135 -6.10 -2.23 11.35
CA ARG A 135 -7.40 -1.56 11.31
C ARG A 135 -7.24 -0.06 11.11
N SER A 136 -6.28 0.54 11.77
CA SER A 136 -6.00 1.97 11.62
C SER A 136 -5.61 2.30 10.19
N GLN A 137 -4.73 1.49 9.62
CA GLN A 137 -4.31 1.70 8.23
C GLN A 137 -5.46 1.48 7.26
N LEU A 138 -6.29 0.48 7.50
CA LEU A 138 -7.45 0.24 6.65
C LEU A 138 -8.39 1.43 6.66
N ASN A 139 -8.59 2.03 7.83
CA ASN A 139 -9.43 3.23 7.91
C ASN A 139 -8.86 4.36 7.07
N GLY A 140 -7.54 4.56 7.10
CA GLY A 140 -6.90 5.57 6.29
C GLY A 140 -7.03 5.29 4.81
N ILE A 141 -6.88 4.05 4.42
CA ILE A 141 -7.01 3.65 3.02
C ILE A 141 -8.45 3.82 2.53
N THR A 142 -9.41 3.48 3.37
CA THR A 142 -10.82 3.66 3.02
C THR A 142 -11.13 5.14 2.81
N TYR A 143 -10.59 5.98 3.67
CA TYR A 143 -10.77 7.42 3.52
C TYR A 143 -10.16 7.90 2.20
N ALA A 144 -8.96 7.44 1.88
CA ALA A 144 -8.29 7.80 0.63
C ALA A 144 -9.11 7.37 -0.58
N PHE A 145 -9.70 6.18 -0.50
CA PHE A 145 -10.55 5.68 -1.57
C PHE A 145 -11.74 6.60 -1.80
N MET A 146 -12.35 7.06 -0.72
CA MET A 146 -13.46 7.99 -0.82
C MET A 146 -13.03 9.31 -1.46
N GLN A 147 -11.83 9.79 -1.11
CA GLN A 147 -11.31 11.01 -1.71
C GLN A 147 -11.12 10.87 -3.21
N LEU A 148 -10.58 9.74 -3.64
CA LEU A 148 -10.40 9.48 -5.06
C LEU A 148 -11.73 9.43 -5.80
N ARG A 149 -12.73 8.81 -5.19
CA ARG A 149 -14.06 8.75 -5.81
C ARG A 149 -14.68 10.13 -5.96
N LEU A 150 -14.49 10.98 -4.97
CA LEU A 150 -15.00 12.34 -5.04
C LEU A 150 -14.31 13.12 -6.15
N LEU A 151 -13.00 12.97 -6.30
CA LEU A 151 -12.27 13.61 -7.37
C LEU A 151 -12.73 13.11 -8.73
N ASN A 152 -12.94 11.80 -8.86
CA ASN A 152 -13.39 11.23 -10.11
C ASN A 152 -14.77 11.77 -10.50
N THR A 153 -15.66 11.88 -9.54
CA THR A 153 -16.98 12.46 -9.77
C THR A 153 -16.86 13.92 -10.21
N SER A 154 -15.96 14.66 -9.57
CA SER A 154 -15.75 16.06 -9.88
C SER A 154 -15.24 16.27 -11.30
N LEU A 155 -14.39 15.37 -11.78
CA LEU A 155 -13.82 15.48 -13.12
C LEU A 155 -14.80 15.13 -14.22
N HIS A 156 -15.95 14.56 -13.87
CA HIS A 156 -16.94 14.16 -14.86
C HIS A 156 -18.00 15.21 -15.13
N PHE A 157 -17.86 16.38 -14.58
CA PHE A 157 -18.81 17.48 -14.85
C PHE A 157 -18.37 18.36 -15.97
#